data_ca4fc99ccbb9bdb6183637b4667cd50f
#
_entry.id   ca4fc99ccbb9bdb6183637b4667cd50f
#
_cell.length_a   1.000
_cell.length_b   1.000
_cell.length_c   1.000
_cell.angle_alpha   90.00
_cell.angle_beta   90.00
_cell.angle_gamma   90.00
#
_symmetry.space_group_name_H-M   'P 1'
#
loop_
_entity.id
_entity.type
_entity.pdbx_description
1 polymer ?
#
loop_
_entity_poly.entity_id
_entity_poly.type
_entity_poly.pdbx_seq_one_letter_code
_entity_poly.pdbx_strand_id
1 'polypeptide(L)'
;LSLYFHIPFCKTMCLFCGCSVVLNRKPERQKEYLGYLLKEIEGVAKHFSKKRAVTQLHFGGGTPTSLTEQQFEELMEKIHNHFFLVPGAEISIEIDPRTVYADEGKKLAALKRLGFNRVSFGVQDLDPLVQEAVRRRQSEEMTVSTYYRARELGFNGINIDLIYGLPHQTVERFTKTAEKLIELKPDRIAFYSYAKIPWLKEHQKAIPDAILPSTEEKFRIYVDARARFMNQGYTAIGMDHFSLPADPMTKAYESKTLARNFQGYSVQLAEDMIGFGLTAIGFLENSYFQNIKELETYQMTIAKGQLPVAKGYVLNDEDILRRWIIQSLMCHFEIDKKYKNLADLEPLIQEGLIEETSDQIKATPLGRLFIRIIASSFDSYLTKGQFSKAV
;
A
#
# COMPACT_ATOMS: atom_id res chain seq x y z
N LEU A 1 -1.99 -15.04 10.73
CA LEU A 1 -2.43 -13.69 11.04
C LEU A 1 -1.49 -12.67 10.41
N SER A 2 -2.02 -11.59 9.84
CA SER A 2 -1.28 -10.38 9.45
C SER A 2 -1.58 -9.26 10.45
N LEU A 3 -0.56 -8.46 10.79
CA LEU A 3 -0.71 -7.26 11.62
C LEU A 3 -0.34 -6.01 10.81
N TYR A 4 -1.15 -4.98 10.93
CA TYR A 4 -0.89 -3.66 10.37
C TYR A 4 -0.85 -2.60 11.47
N PHE A 5 0.18 -1.77 11.48
CA PHE A 5 0.32 -0.67 12.41
C PHE A 5 0.29 0.66 11.66
N HIS A 6 -0.70 1.50 11.98
CA HIS A 6 -0.83 2.82 11.39
C HIS A 6 -0.14 3.87 12.25
N ILE A 7 0.93 4.47 11.73
CA ILE A 7 1.63 5.59 12.36
C ILE A 7 1.27 6.86 11.57
N PRO A 8 0.35 7.70 12.06
CA PRO A 8 -0.28 8.74 11.24
C PRO A 8 0.57 9.99 11.02
N PHE A 9 1.74 10.11 11.65
CA PHE A 9 2.45 11.38 11.71
C PHE A 9 3.32 11.66 10.50
N CYS A 10 3.18 12.91 9.98
CA CYS A 10 4.10 13.50 9.02
C CYS A 10 4.54 14.90 9.49
N LYS A 11 5.78 15.30 9.20
CA LYS A 11 6.28 16.66 9.48
C LYS A 11 5.74 17.70 8.49
N THR A 12 5.45 17.28 7.26
CA THR A 12 4.97 18.10 6.15
C THR A 12 3.88 17.37 5.39
N MET A 13 2.94 18.12 4.79
CA MET A 13 1.90 17.57 3.92
C MET A 13 2.38 17.60 2.47
N CYS A 14 2.51 16.41 1.86
CA CYS A 14 2.64 16.30 0.41
C CYS A 14 1.30 16.56 -0.24
N LEU A 15 1.23 17.41 -1.26
CA LEU A 15 -0.06 17.86 -1.82
C LEU A 15 -0.83 16.75 -2.55
N PHE A 16 -0.17 15.69 -3.01
CA PHE A 16 -0.82 14.53 -3.64
C PHE A 16 -1.43 13.54 -2.65
N CYS A 17 -1.03 13.60 -1.37
CA CYS A 17 -1.23 12.51 -0.42
C CYS A 17 -2.72 12.18 -0.20
N GLY A 18 -3.07 10.89 -0.35
CA GLY A 18 -4.38 10.33 -0.04
C GLY A 18 -4.47 9.66 1.33
N CYS A 19 -3.35 9.51 2.04
CA CYS A 19 -3.29 8.78 3.30
C CYS A 19 -4.01 9.51 4.45
N SER A 20 -4.27 8.75 5.53
CA SER A 20 -4.74 9.32 6.79
C SER A 20 -3.56 9.83 7.58
N VAL A 21 -3.35 11.16 7.58
CA VAL A 21 -2.17 11.81 8.12
C VAL A 21 -2.54 12.83 9.17
N VAL A 22 -1.75 12.87 10.24
CA VAL A 22 -1.76 13.93 11.26
C VAL A 22 -0.46 14.72 11.15
N LEU A 23 -0.56 16.00 10.77
CA LEU A 23 0.62 16.86 10.78
C LEU A 23 1.12 17.05 12.21
N ASN A 24 2.37 16.70 12.44
CA ASN A 24 2.96 16.80 13.76
C ASN A 24 4.46 17.08 13.70
N ARG A 25 4.89 18.08 14.50
CA ARG A 25 6.30 18.44 14.70
C ARG A 25 6.72 18.30 16.16
N LYS A 26 5.80 17.87 17.04
CA LYS A 26 6.01 17.79 18.50
C LYS A 26 6.27 16.33 18.88
N PRO A 27 7.47 15.97 19.38
CA PRO A 27 7.78 14.59 19.79
C PRO A 27 6.84 14.05 20.87
N GLU A 28 6.34 14.93 21.75
CA GLU A 28 5.47 14.55 22.86
C GLU A 28 4.18 13.91 22.37
N ARG A 29 3.59 14.45 21.27
CA ARG A 29 2.37 13.92 20.68
C ARG A 29 2.56 12.51 20.10
N GLN A 30 3.75 12.23 19.57
CA GLN A 30 4.10 10.90 19.09
C GLN A 30 4.24 9.91 20.26
N LYS A 31 4.91 10.33 21.33
CA LYS A 31 5.06 9.52 22.54
C LYS A 31 3.71 9.21 23.17
N GLU A 32 2.85 10.19 23.26
CA GLU A 32 1.48 10.03 23.77
C GLU A 32 0.70 9.01 22.92
N TYR A 33 0.70 9.17 21.59
CA TYR A 33 0.04 8.25 20.67
C TYR A 33 0.57 6.81 20.83
N LEU A 34 1.88 6.64 20.90
CA LEU A 34 2.50 5.34 21.11
C LEU A 34 1.98 4.69 22.42
N GLY A 35 1.87 5.45 23.49
CA GLY A 35 1.32 4.94 24.76
C GLY A 35 -0.10 4.38 24.61
N TYR A 36 -0.96 5.02 23.79
CA TYR A 36 -2.29 4.49 23.49
C TYR A 36 -2.24 3.28 22.54
N LEU A 37 -1.37 3.30 21.53
CA LEU A 37 -1.18 2.16 20.64
C LEU A 37 -0.72 0.89 21.37
N LEU A 38 0.18 1.03 22.35
CA LEU A 38 0.61 -0.08 23.22
C LEU A 38 -0.54 -0.64 24.07
N LYS A 39 -1.45 0.23 24.56
CA LYS A 39 -2.67 -0.19 25.28
C LYS A 39 -3.66 -0.89 24.35
N GLU A 40 -3.80 -0.42 23.10
CA GLU A 40 -4.65 -1.07 22.09
C GLU A 40 -4.16 -2.50 21.81
N ILE A 41 -2.85 -2.71 21.61
CA ILE A 41 -2.26 -4.05 21.45
C ILE A 41 -2.65 -4.96 22.60
N GLU A 42 -2.50 -4.48 23.84
CA GLU A 42 -2.85 -5.21 25.04
C GLU A 42 -4.34 -5.51 25.14
N GLY A 43 -5.20 -4.53 24.79
CA GLY A 43 -6.64 -4.67 24.75
C GLY A 43 -7.10 -5.74 23.76
N VAL A 44 -6.57 -5.70 22.55
CA VAL A 44 -6.87 -6.69 21.50
C VAL A 44 -6.36 -8.08 21.89
N ALA A 45 -5.15 -8.17 22.43
CA ALA A 45 -4.54 -9.46 22.81
C ALA A 45 -5.35 -10.23 23.86
N LYS A 46 -6.08 -9.54 24.74
CA LYS A 46 -6.97 -10.17 25.76
C LYS A 46 -8.11 -11.00 25.15
N HIS A 47 -8.46 -10.76 23.90
CA HIS A 47 -9.51 -11.52 23.19
C HIS A 47 -9.00 -12.84 22.61
N PHE A 48 -7.69 -13.11 22.69
CA PHE A 48 -7.11 -14.36 22.24
C PHE A 48 -6.75 -15.26 23.43
N SER A 49 -7.16 -16.51 23.37
CA SER A 49 -6.84 -17.52 24.41
C SER A 49 -5.36 -17.90 24.45
N LYS A 50 -4.63 -17.66 23.34
CA LYS A 50 -3.18 -17.90 23.19
C LYS A 50 -2.59 -16.91 22.19
N LYS A 51 -1.27 -16.73 22.23
CA LYS A 51 -0.58 -15.93 21.22
C LYS A 51 -0.85 -16.46 19.81
N ARG A 52 -1.36 -15.58 18.92
CA ARG A 52 -1.58 -15.90 17.52
C ARG A 52 -0.26 -15.89 16.76
N ALA A 53 -0.08 -16.85 15.85
CA ALA A 53 1.04 -16.89 14.92
C ALA A 53 0.89 -15.80 13.85
N VAL A 54 1.91 -14.95 13.71
CA VAL A 54 1.95 -13.83 12.78
C VAL A 54 2.94 -14.14 11.66
N THR A 55 2.47 -14.15 10.43
CA THR A 55 3.26 -14.38 9.21
C THR A 55 3.68 -13.09 8.54
N GLN A 56 2.94 -12.00 8.79
CA GLN A 56 3.20 -10.68 8.20
C GLN A 56 2.97 -9.59 9.25
N LEU A 57 3.89 -8.64 9.31
CA LEU A 57 3.83 -7.45 10.14
C LEU A 57 4.20 -6.24 9.29
N HIS A 58 3.30 -5.26 9.15
CA HIS A 58 3.52 -4.09 8.34
C HIS A 58 3.29 -2.80 9.11
N PHE A 59 4.21 -1.84 8.97
CA PHE A 59 4.09 -0.49 9.50
C PHE A 59 3.90 0.50 8.35
N GLY A 60 2.76 1.19 8.36
CA GLY A 60 2.41 2.15 7.32
C GLY A 60 1.72 3.40 7.87
N GLY A 61 1.17 4.20 6.96
CA GLY A 61 0.29 5.32 7.31
C GLY A 61 0.76 6.69 6.82
N GLY A 62 1.19 7.55 7.74
CA GLY A 62 1.80 8.83 7.42
C GLY A 62 3.28 8.65 7.13
N THR A 63 4.07 8.53 8.19
CA THR A 63 5.50 8.24 8.09
C THR A 63 5.92 7.43 9.34
N PRO A 64 5.93 6.09 9.27
CA PRO A 64 6.30 5.26 10.41
C PRO A 64 7.68 5.61 10.96
N THR A 65 8.63 5.92 10.10
CA THR A 65 10.00 6.34 10.47
C THR A 65 10.07 7.72 11.14
N SER A 66 8.93 8.37 11.41
CA SER A 66 8.86 9.49 12.35
C SER A 66 9.12 9.07 13.80
N LEU A 67 8.87 7.80 14.15
CA LEU A 67 9.20 7.25 15.46
C LEU A 67 10.72 7.19 15.68
N THR A 68 11.13 7.28 16.95
CA THR A 68 12.54 7.09 17.36
C THR A 68 12.89 5.59 17.42
N GLU A 69 14.18 5.28 17.47
CA GLU A 69 14.66 3.90 17.66
C GLU A 69 14.07 3.29 18.93
N GLN A 70 14.14 4.00 20.07
CA GLN A 70 13.57 3.55 21.34
C GLN A 70 12.07 3.27 21.24
N GLN A 71 11.31 4.12 20.52
CA GLN A 71 9.87 3.91 20.32
C GLN A 71 9.59 2.65 19.49
N PHE A 72 10.44 2.32 18.51
CA PHE A 72 10.35 1.04 17.80
C PHE A 72 10.69 -0.14 18.69
N GLU A 73 11.69 -0.02 19.56
CA GLU A 73 12.05 -1.07 20.53
C GLU A 73 10.87 -1.38 21.45
N GLU A 74 10.27 -0.35 22.07
CA GLU A 74 9.09 -0.48 22.93
C GLU A 74 7.90 -1.15 22.20
N LEU A 75 7.68 -0.76 20.94
CA LEU A 75 6.57 -1.28 20.13
C LEU A 75 6.81 -2.75 19.73
N MET A 76 8.01 -3.09 19.28
CA MET A 76 8.36 -4.46 18.91
C MET A 76 8.38 -5.39 20.13
N GLU A 77 8.87 -4.94 21.28
CA GLU A 77 8.79 -5.68 22.54
C GLU A 77 7.33 -5.98 22.90
N LYS A 78 6.44 -4.97 22.82
CA LYS A 78 5.00 -5.16 23.09
C LYS A 78 4.37 -6.16 22.14
N ILE A 79 4.72 -6.11 20.84
CA ILE A 79 4.24 -7.06 19.85
C ILE A 79 4.70 -8.49 20.19
N HIS A 80 5.98 -8.69 20.47
CA HIS A 80 6.53 -10.01 20.84
C HIS A 80 5.92 -10.57 22.14
N ASN A 81 5.56 -9.70 23.08
CA ASN A 81 4.92 -10.12 24.32
C ASN A 81 3.50 -10.68 24.09
N HIS A 82 2.79 -10.22 23.05
CA HIS A 82 1.39 -10.60 22.81
C HIS A 82 1.17 -11.49 21.59
N PHE A 83 2.09 -11.48 20.62
CA PHE A 83 1.99 -12.26 19.38
C PHE A 83 3.24 -13.12 19.18
N PHE A 84 3.11 -14.19 18.40
CA PHE A 84 4.23 -15.03 18.00
C PHE A 84 4.58 -14.76 16.53
N LEU A 85 5.65 -14.01 16.29
CA LEU A 85 6.18 -13.85 14.94
C LEU A 85 6.83 -15.16 14.51
N VAL A 86 6.29 -15.80 13.46
CA VAL A 86 6.85 -17.08 12.99
C VAL A 86 8.24 -16.88 12.37
N PRO A 87 9.14 -17.86 12.43
CA PRO A 87 10.41 -17.78 11.72
C PRO A 87 10.19 -17.50 10.23
N GLY A 88 10.86 -16.49 9.70
CA GLY A 88 10.70 -16.07 8.31
C GLY A 88 9.48 -15.19 8.03
N ALA A 89 8.77 -14.71 9.04
CA ALA A 89 7.72 -13.72 8.87
C ALA A 89 8.21 -12.49 8.09
N GLU A 90 7.37 -11.96 7.19
CA GLU A 90 7.65 -10.69 6.53
C GLU A 90 7.38 -9.55 7.50
N ILE A 91 8.44 -8.80 7.85
CA ILE A 91 8.35 -7.62 8.72
C ILE A 91 8.76 -6.41 7.87
N SER A 92 7.78 -5.59 7.50
CA SER A 92 7.94 -4.54 6.52
C SER A 92 7.55 -3.17 7.05
N ILE A 93 8.13 -2.11 6.46
CA ILE A 93 7.90 -0.73 6.87
C ILE A 93 7.95 0.22 5.68
N GLU A 94 7.01 1.18 5.66
CA GLU A 94 7.05 2.34 4.76
C GLU A 94 8.04 3.37 5.28
N ILE A 95 8.90 3.86 4.40
CA ILE A 95 9.96 4.82 4.72
C ILE A 95 9.87 6.04 3.82
N ASP A 96 9.81 7.19 4.43
CA ASP A 96 10.13 8.44 3.76
C ASP A 96 11.66 8.64 3.81
N PRO A 97 12.40 8.59 2.69
CA PRO A 97 13.86 8.73 2.68
C PRO A 97 14.38 9.95 3.43
N ARG A 98 13.61 11.04 3.46
CA ARG A 98 13.96 12.29 4.18
C ARG A 98 14.12 12.08 5.69
N THR A 99 13.53 11.02 6.26
CA THR A 99 13.56 10.75 7.70
C THR A 99 14.72 9.86 8.15
N VAL A 100 15.40 9.22 7.20
CA VAL A 100 16.49 8.28 7.48
C VAL A 100 17.82 8.68 6.83
N TYR A 101 17.80 9.63 5.88
CA TYR A 101 19.00 10.16 5.24
C TYR A 101 19.82 11.01 6.20
N ALA A 102 19.16 11.88 6.98
CA ALA A 102 19.82 12.84 7.85
C ALA A 102 20.59 12.19 9.03
N ASP A 103 20.28 10.95 9.38
CA ASP A 103 20.95 10.19 10.45
C ASP A 103 21.96 9.16 9.92
N GLU A 104 22.34 9.29 8.64
CA GLU A 104 23.28 8.38 7.98
C GLU A 104 22.84 6.90 8.00
N GLY A 105 21.53 6.68 8.07
CA GLY A 105 20.95 5.34 8.10
C GLY A 105 21.05 4.63 9.45
N LYS A 106 21.28 5.33 10.55
CA LYS A 106 21.26 4.73 11.90
C LYS A 106 19.90 4.12 12.21
N LYS A 107 18.82 4.81 11.88
CA LYS A 107 17.46 4.27 12.04
C LYS A 107 17.23 3.02 11.20
N LEU A 108 17.74 2.95 9.95
CA LEU A 108 17.68 1.73 9.13
C LEU A 108 18.40 0.57 9.82
N ALA A 109 19.57 0.82 10.41
CA ALA A 109 20.31 -0.19 11.16
C ALA A 109 19.55 -0.68 12.39
N ALA A 110 18.90 0.23 13.13
CA ALA A 110 18.03 -0.12 14.27
C ALA A 110 16.85 -0.99 13.81
N LEU A 111 16.14 -0.61 12.76
CA LEU A 111 15.04 -1.40 12.19
C LEU A 111 15.52 -2.81 11.79
N LYS A 112 16.69 -2.92 11.18
CA LYS A 112 17.27 -4.22 10.83
C LYS A 112 17.54 -5.08 12.08
N ARG A 113 18.10 -4.51 13.15
CA ARG A 113 18.31 -5.22 14.44
C ARG A 113 16.99 -5.70 15.06
N LEU A 114 15.91 -4.94 14.88
CA LEU A 114 14.58 -5.30 15.37
C LEU A 114 13.85 -6.33 14.50
N GLY A 115 14.52 -6.88 13.48
CA GLY A 115 14.00 -7.95 12.64
C GLY A 115 13.28 -7.51 11.38
N PHE A 116 13.22 -6.21 11.08
CA PHE A 116 12.67 -5.76 9.79
C PHE A 116 13.49 -6.32 8.64
N ASN A 117 12.81 -6.94 7.69
CA ASN A 117 13.46 -7.61 6.56
C ASN A 117 13.07 -7.01 5.20
N ARG A 118 12.03 -6.17 5.15
CA ARG A 118 11.55 -5.49 3.95
C ARG A 118 11.27 -4.02 4.21
N VAL A 119 11.61 -3.18 3.23
CA VAL A 119 11.34 -1.73 3.26
C VAL A 119 10.64 -1.28 1.99
N SER A 120 9.76 -0.28 2.10
CA SER A 120 9.16 0.44 0.97
C SER A 120 9.56 1.90 1.03
N PHE A 121 10.26 2.40 0.03
CA PHE A 121 10.67 3.79 -0.07
C PHE A 121 9.65 4.60 -0.88
N GLY A 122 9.01 5.57 -0.24
CA GLY A 122 8.19 6.55 -0.94
C GLY A 122 9.07 7.52 -1.73
N VAL A 123 9.28 7.27 -3.01
CA VAL A 123 10.05 8.14 -3.92
C VAL A 123 9.12 9.04 -4.72
N GLN A 124 8.08 8.48 -5.31
CA GLN A 124 7.03 9.11 -6.10
C GLN A 124 7.51 9.60 -7.48
N ASP A 125 8.50 10.46 -7.53
CA ASP A 125 9.20 10.96 -8.71
C ASP A 125 10.56 11.53 -8.29
N LEU A 126 11.54 11.51 -9.20
CA LEU A 126 12.86 12.13 -8.99
C LEU A 126 12.99 13.51 -9.65
N ASP A 127 12.07 13.91 -10.54
CA ASP A 127 12.10 15.22 -11.21
C ASP A 127 11.88 16.36 -10.20
N PRO A 128 12.83 17.32 -10.07
CA PRO A 128 12.73 18.40 -9.10
C PRO A 128 11.51 19.31 -9.29
N LEU A 129 11.06 19.51 -10.55
CA LEU A 129 9.88 20.34 -10.84
C LEU A 129 8.60 19.65 -10.33
N VAL A 130 8.49 18.34 -10.54
CA VAL A 130 7.39 17.53 -10.03
C VAL A 130 7.39 17.55 -8.50
N GLN A 131 8.54 17.32 -7.87
CA GLN A 131 8.69 17.30 -6.42
C GLN A 131 8.31 18.64 -5.78
N GLU A 132 8.74 19.75 -6.39
CA GLU A 132 8.40 21.11 -5.90
C GLU A 132 6.89 21.34 -5.97
N ALA A 133 6.26 21.00 -7.10
CA ALA A 133 4.81 21.18 -7.31
C ALA A 133 3.96 20.41 -6.30
N VAL A 134 4.45 19.26 -5.79
CA VAL A 134 3.76 18.44 -4.79
C VAL A 134 4.29 18.63 -3.36
N ARG A 135 5.20 19.58 -3.13
CA ARG A 135 5.85 19.86 -1.84
C ARG A 135 6.55 18.65 -1.22
N ARG A 136 7.20 17.82 -2.06
CA ARG A 136 7.98 16.67 -1.62
C ARG A 136 9.43 16.79 -2.13
N ARG A 137 10.20 17.68 -1.54
CA ARG A 137 11.61 17.88 -1.89
C ARG A 137 12.44 16.73 -1.35
N GLN A 138 12.90 15.87 -2.24
CA GLN A 138 13.68 14.67 -1.97
C GLN A 138 14.68 14.48 -3.11
N SER A 139 15.94 14.85 -2.91
CA SER A 139 16.95 14.76 -3.96
C SER A 139 17.16 13.31 -4.43
N GLU A 140 17.62 13.16 -5.67
CA GLU A 140 18.04 11.86 -6.20
C GLU A 140 19.12 11.23 -5.31
N GLU A 141 20.14 12.02 -4.91
CA GLU A 141 21.20 11.58 -4.01
C GLU A 141 20.66 10.99 -2.71
N MET A 142 19.70 11.67 -2.07
CA MET A 142 19.04 11.18 -0.86
C MET A 142 18.40 9.80 -1.08
N THR A 143 17.68 9.64 -2.18
CA THR A 143 17.02 8.37 -2.54
C THR A 143 18.04 7.27 -2.78
N VAL A 144 19.04 7.54 -3.60
CA VAL A 144 20.10 6.60 -3.98
C VAL A 144 20.92 6.16 -2.76
N SER A 145 21.37 7.11 -1.95
CA SER A 145 22.14 6.84 -0.74
C SER A 145 21.34 5.99 0.27
N THR A 146 20.06 6.33 0.50
CA THR A 146 19.19 5.56 1.39
C THR A 146 18.97 4.13 0.87
N TYR A 147 18.77 3.98 -0.44
CA TYR A 147 18.64 2.67 -1.08
C TYR A 147 19.86 1.79 -0.87
N TYR A 148 21.07 2.29 -1.20
CA TYR A 148 22.30 1.51 -1.01
C TYR A 148 22.56 1.21 0.45
N ARG A 149 22.27 2.14 1.35
CA ARG A 149 22.37 1.88 2.78
C ARG A 149 21.48 0.73 3.25
N ALA A 150 20.25 0.64 2.75
CA ALA A 150 19.38 -0.51 3.04
C ALA A 150 19.94 -1.82 2.47
N ARG A 151 20.53 -1.81 1.27
CA ARG A 151 21.19 -3.00 0.71
C ARG A 151 22.39 -3.44 1.54
N GLU A 152 23.26 -2.53 1.93
CA GLU A 152 24.42 -2.80 2.81
C GLU A 152 24.01 -3.42 4.14
N LEU A 153 22.92 -2.97 4.71
CA LEU A 153 22.36 -3.50 5.95
C LEU A 153 21.68 -4.88 5.75
N GLY A 154 21.57 -5.36 4.51
CA GLY A 154 21.03 -6.69 4.21
C GLY A 154 19.51 -6.78 4.31
N PHE A 155 18.77 -5.72 3.94
CA PHE A 155 17.32 -5.85 3.72
C PHE A 155 17.06 -6.74 2.51
N ASN A 156 16.27 -7.81 2.69
CA ASN A 156 16.03 -8.85 1.69
C ASN A 156 15.04 -8.43 0.61
N GLY A 157 14.27 -7.36 0.84
CA GLY A 157 13.32 -6.83 -0.12
C GLY A 157 13.22 -5.31 -0.01
N ILE A 158 13.45 -4.64 -1.12
CA ILE A 158 13.29 -3.19 -1.24
C ILE A 158 12.25 -2.91 -2.31
N ASN A 159 11.17 -2.26 -1.90
CA ASN A 159 10.17 -1.70 -2.80
C ASN A 159 10.40 -0.20 -2.97
N ILE A 160 10.08 0.33 -4.15
CA ILE A 160 10.04 1.76 -4.42
C ILE A 160 8.64 2.12 -4.89
N ASP A 161 8.02 3.10 -4.20
CA ASP A 161 6.72 3.63 -4.58
C ASP A 161 6.90 4.82 -5.52
N LEU A 162 6.21 4.76 -6.65
CA LEU A 162 6.14 5.78 -7.70
C LEU A 162 4.70 6.20 -7.93
N ILE A 163 4.51 7.44 -8.38
CA ILE A 163 3.20 7.95 -8.76
C ILE A 163 3.26 8.55 -10.15
N TYR A 164 2.39 8.10 -11.05
CA TYR A 164 2.17 8.74 -12.35
C TYR A 164 0.93 9.62 -12.36
N GLY A 165 0.94 10.63 -13.19
CA GLY A 165 -0.13 11.63 -13.25
C GLY A 165 0.05 12.79 -12.28
N LEU A 166 1.24 12.99 -11.71
CA LEU A 166 1.59 14.14 -10.89
C LEU A 166 1.75 15.41 -11.75
N PRO A 167 1.68 16.62 -11.14
CA PRO A 167 1.92 17.88 -11.83
C PRO A 167 3.21 17.89 -12.65
N HIS A 168 3.16 18.46 -13.84
CA HIS A 168 4.32 18.62 -14.76
C HIS A 168 4.95 17.33 -15.28
N GLN A 169 4.43 16.16 -14.94
CA GLN A 169 4.91 14.91 -15.54
C GLN A 169 4.57 14.87 -17.05
N THR A 170 5.55 14.39 -17.81
CA THR A 170 5.42 14.00 -19.22
C THR A 170 6.12 12.66 -19.39
N VAL A 171 5.87 11.97 -20.50
CA VAL A 171 6.59 10.72 -20.83
C VAL A 171 8.12 10.93 -20.73
N GLU A 172 8.63 12.00 -21.35
CA GLU A 172 10.08 12.31 -21.36
C GLU A 172 10.64 12.50 -19.95
N ARG A 173 9.93 13.26 -19.08
CA ARG A 173 10.39 13.50 -17.70
C ARG A 173 10.36 12.24 -16.86
N PHE A 174 9.25 11.49 -16.93
CA PHE A 174 9.12 10.28 -16.14
C PHE A 174 10.05 9.16 -16.60
N THR A 175 10.40 9.13 -17.89
CA THR A 175 11.42 8.21 -18.44
C THR A 175 12.74 8.34 -17.66
N LYS A 176 13.21 9.55 -17.37
CA LYS A 176 14.45 9.76 -16.58
C LYS A 176 14.35 9.18 -15.17
N THR A 177 13.22 9.39 -14.52
CA THR A 177 12.93 8.76 -13.20
C THR A 177 12.93 7.23 -13.32
N ALA A 178 12.24 6.67 -14.31
CA ALA A 178 12.15 5.22 -14.50
C ALA A 178 13.52 4.59 -14.78
N GLU A 179 14.33 5.18 -15.66
CA GLU A 179 15.69 4.71 -15.98
C GLU A 179 16.58 4.71 -14.74
N LYS A 180 16.56 5.79 -13.95
CA LYS A 180 17.35 5.87 -12.72
C LYS A 180 16.96 4.79 -11.70
N LEU A 181 15.68 4.51 -11.56
CA LEU A 181 15.20 3.48 -10.65
C LEU A 181 15.51 2.06 -11.15
N ILE A 182 15.48 1.86 -12.47
CA ILE A 182 15.93 0.60 -13.09
C ILE A 182 17.40 0.33 -12.77
N GLU A 183 18.28 1.36 -12.82
CA GLU A 183 19.69 1.24 -12.44
C GLU A 183 19.87 0.78 -10.98
N LEU A 184 19.05 1.27 -10.06
CA LEU A 184 19.06 0.83 -8.66
C LEU A 184 18.62 -0.62 -8.49
N LYS A 185 17.81 -1.12 -9.41
CA LYS A 185 17.29 -2.50 -9.42
C LYS A 185 16.58 -2.89 -8.11
N PRO A 186 15.53 -2.17 -7.68
CA PRO A 186 14.74 -2.58 -6.53
C PRO A 186 14.08 -3.94 -6.77
N ASP A 187 13.77 -4.66 -5.70
CA ASP A 187 13.11 -5.98 -5.83
C ASP A 187 11.66 -5.82 -6.31
N ARG A 188 11.01 -4.70 -5.91
CA ARG A 188 9.65 -4.34 -6.31
C ARG A 188 9.55 -2.87 -6.66
N ILE A 189 8.61 -2.56 -7.54
CA ILE A 189 8.17 -1.20 -7.86
C ILE A 189 6.66 -1.18 -7.71
N ALA A 190 6.13 -0.27 -6.90
CA ALA A 190 4.72 0.05 -6.85
C ALA A 190 4.48 1.35 -7.63
N PHE A 191 3.68 1.29 -8.69
CA PHE A 191 3.51 2.39 -9.63
C PHE A 191 2.05 2.84 -9.66
N TYR A 192 1.72 3.77 -8.75
CA TYR A 192 0.36 4.20 -8.48
C TYR A 192 -0.10 5.33 -9.38
N SER A 193 -1.37 5.30 -9.79
CA SER A 193 -2.04 6.43 -10.42
C SER A 193 -2.29 7.52 -9.38
N TYR A 194 -1.95 8.78 -9.68
CA TYR A 194 -2.37 9.91 -8.86
C TYR A 194 -3.89 10.01 -8.81
N ALA A 195 -4.44 9.86 -7.61
CA ALA A 195 -5.85 10.00 -7.33
C ALA A 195 -6.16 11.43 -6.83
N LYS A 196 -6.64 12.31 -7.73
CA LYS A 196 -7.10 13.65 -7.34
C LYS A 196 -8.52 13.56 -6.78
N ILE A 197 -8.66 13.70 -5.47
CA ILE A 197 -9.91 13.57 -4.70
C ILE A 197 -10.10 14.77 -3.75
N PRO A 198 -10.13 16.01 -4.25
CA PRO A 198 -10.13 17.23 -3.43
C PRO A 198 -11.38 17.36 -2.54
N TRP A 199 -12.45 16.64 -2.84
CA TRP A 199 -13.65 16.54 -1.99
C TRP A 199 -13.45 15.69 -0.73
N LEU A 200 -12.45 14.80 -0.70
CA LEU A 200 -12.03 14.01 0.46
C LEU A 200 -10.74 14.51 1.09
N LYS A 201 -9.85 15.10 0.29
CA LYS A 201 -8.50 15.56 0.65
C LYS A 201 -8.31 17.02 0.24
N GLU A 202 -8.75 17.92 1.09
CA GLU A 202 -8.84 19.34 0.79
C GLU A 202 -7.51 19.97 0.34
N HIS A 203 -6.37 19.53 0.90
CA HIS A 203 -5.05 20.01 0.52
C HIS A 203 -4.70 19.77 -0.96
N GLN A 204 -5.35 18.80 -1.63
CA GLN A 204 -5.17 18.55 -3.07
C GLN A 204 -5.76 19.67 -3.94
N LYS A 205 -6.62 20.55 -3.40
CA LYS A 205 -7.10 21.76 -4.10
C LYS A 205 -5.94 22.71 -4.45
N ALA A 206 -4.82 22.64 -3.74
CA ALA A 206 -3.63 23.42 -4.03
C ALA A 206 -2.89 23.01 -5.31
N ILE A 207 -3.25 21.88 -5.94
CA ILE A 207 -2.73 21.45 -7.24
C ILE A 207 -3.72 21.90 -8.33
N PRO A 208 -3.38 22.92 -9.15
CA PRO A 208 -4.22 23.34 -10.26
C PRO A 208 -4.39 22.24 -11.33
N ASP A 209 -5.58 22.10 -11.93
CA ASP A 209 -5.79 21.13 -13.01
C ASP A 209 -4.92 21.42 -14.25
N ALA A 210 -4.64 22.68 -14.51
CA ALA A 210 -3.86 23.13 -15.67
C ALA A 210 -2.41 22.61 -15.73
N ILE A 211 -1.84 22.19 -14.59
CA ILE A 211 -0.47 21.65 -14.52
C ILE A 211 -0.44 20.11 -14.44
N LEU A 212 -1.59 19.47 -14.43
CA LEU A 212 -1.69 18.01 -14.49
C LEU A 212 -1.57 17.52 -15.93
N PRO A 213 -0.98 16.36 -16.18
CA PRO A 213 -1.00 15.73 -17.48
C PRO A 213 -2.46 15.44 -17.90
N SER A 214 -2.73 15.51 -19.20
CA SER A 214 -4.01 15.06 -19.76
C SER A 214 -4.20 13.55 -19.47
N THR A 215 -5.44 13.06 -19.59
CA THR A 215 -5.72 11.63 -19.43
C THR A 215 -4.88 10.78 -20.41
N GLU A 216 -4.74 11.24 -21.65
CA GLU A 216 -3.93 10.57 -22.66
C GLU A 216 -2.43 10.55 -22.28
N GLU A 217 -1.88 11.70 -21.89
CA GLU A 217 -0.48 11.78 -21.45
C GLU A 217 -0.22 10.91 -20.21
N LYS A 218 -1.13 10.94 -19.23
CA LYS A 218 -1.07 10.09 -18.05
C LYS A 218 -1.04 8.61 -18.41
N PHE A 219 -1.86 8.18 -19.36
CA PHE A 219 -1.88 6.82 -19.85
C PHE A 219 -0.58 6.45 -20.59
N ARG A 220 -0.07 7.36 -21.42
CA ARG A 220 1.22 7.17 -22.10
C ARG A 220 2.38 7.00 -21.12
N ILE A 221 2.43 7.82 -20.06
CA ILE A 221 3.43 7.67 -18.98
C ILE A 221 3.36 6.25 -18.39
N TYR A 222 2.15 5.77 -18.08
CA TYR A 222 1.98 4.43 -17.51
C TYR A 222 2.44 3.32 -18.48
N VAL A 223 2.04 3.38 -19.73
CA VAL A 223 2.38 2.35 -20.72
C VAL A 223 3.88 2.34 -21.02
N ASP A 224 4.51 3.51 -21.19
CA ASP A 224 5.95 3.63 -21.43
C ASP A 224 6.76 3.09 -20.25
N ALA A 225 6.46 3.53 -19.04
CA ALA A 225 7.15 3.07 -17.83
C ALA A 225 6.98 1.55 -17.62
N ARG A 226 5.75 1.03 -17.81
CA ARG A 226 5.47 -0.40 -17.74
C ARG A 226 6.33 -1.20 -18.74
N ALA A 227 6.40 -0.75 -19.98
CA ALA A 227 7.21 -1.39 -21.01
C ALA A 227 8.70 -1.41 -20.62
N ARG A 228 9.23 -0.29 -20.10
CA ARG A 228 10.61 -0.19 -19.63
C ARG A 228 10.90 -1.16 -18.49
N PHE A 229 10.05 -1.20 -17.46
CA PHE A 229 10.22 -2.14 -16.33
C PHE A 229 10.21 -3.60 -16.83
N MET A 230 9.25 -3.96 -17.68
CA MET A 230 9.18 -5.32 -18.22
C MET A 230 10.39 -5.68 -19.10
N ASN A 231 10.88 -4.76 -19.93
CA ASN A 231 12.09 -4.96 -20.75
C ASN A 231 13.37 -5.14 -19.90
N GLN A 232 13.33 -4.69 -18.64
CA GLN A 232 14.42 -4.90 -17.67
C GLN A 232 14.21 -6.12 -16.76
N GLY A 233 13.27 -6.99 -17.15
CA GLY A 233 13.06 -8.28 -16.50
C GLY A 233 12.11 -8.26 -15.31
N TYR A 234 11.39 -7.16 -15.07
CA TYR A 234 10.33 -7.16 -14.08
C TYR A 234 9.07 -7.85 -14.62
N THR A 235 8.43 -8.61 -13.77
CA THR A 235 7.09 -9.16 -14.02
C THR A 235 6.04 -8.14 -13.56
N ALA A 236 5.08 -7.82 -14.42
CA ALA A 236 3.93 -6.99 -14.04
C ALA A 236 2.99 -7.80 -13.15
N ILE A 237 2.74 -7.32 -11.96
CA ILE A 237 1.90 -7.95 -10.93
C ILE A 237 0.62 -7.14 -10.74
N GLY A 238 -0.50 -7.74 -11.08
CA GLY A 238 -1.79 -7.06 -10.94
C GLY A 238 -1.86 -5.76 -11.72
N MET A 239 -2.40 -4.72 -11.10
CA MET A 239 -2.66 -3.43 -11.78
C MET A 239 -1.51 -2.41 -11.67
N ASP A 240 -0.67 -2.49 -10.62
CA ASP A 240 0.22 -1.37 -10.25
C ASP A 240 1.57 -1.80 -9.65
N HIS A 241 1.86 -3.10 -9.60
CA HIS A 241 3.13 -3.59 -9.06
C HIS A 241 3.99 -4.26 -10.15
N PHE A 242 5.29 -4.19 -9.93
CA PHE A 242 6.30 -4.89 -10.73
C PHE A 242 7.29 -5.53 -9.77
N SER A 243 7.69 -6.76 -10.03
CA SER A 243 8.68 -7.44 -9.20
C SER A 243 9.66 -8.26 -10.02
N LEU A 244 10.88 -8.39 -9.50
CA LEU A 244 11.92 -9.22 -10.12
C LEU A 244 11.53 -10.72 -10.03
N PRO A 245 11.98 -11.57 -10.95
CA PRO A 245 11.66 -13.00 -10.96
C PRO A 245 12.03 -13.74 -9.66
N ALA A 246 13.10 -13.31 -8.99
CA ALA A 246 13.53 -13.93 -7.73
C ALA A 246 12.68 -13.53 -6.52
N ASP A 247 11.91 -12.43 -6.61
CA ASP A 247 11.09 -11.93 -5.50
C ASP A 247 9.91 -12.89 -5.21
N PRO A 248 9.58 -13.12 -3.94
CA PRO A 248 8.43 -13.93 -3.54
C PRO A 248 7.09 -13.50 -4.17
N MET A 249 6.92 -12.22 -4.55
CA MET A 249 5.69 -11.72 -5.17
C MET A 249 5.52 -12.28 -6.59
N THR A 250 6.58 -12.36 -7.39
CA THR A 250 6.55 -13.00 -8.72
C THR A 250 6.21 -14.48 -8.57
N LYS A 251 6.87 -15.17 -7.63
CA LYS A 251 6.59 -16.59 -7.36
C LYS A 251 5.13 -16.83 -6.94
N ALA A 252 4.59 -15.98 -6.07
CA ALA A 252 3.20 -16.06 -5.65
C ALA A 252 2.23 -15.81 -6.82
N TYR A 253 2.56 -14.88 -7.72
CA TYR A 253 1.79 -14.63 -8.93
C TYR A 253 1.80 -15.86 -9.87
N GLU A 254 2.96 -16.43 -10.15
CA GLU A 254 3.13 -17.58 -11.02
C GLU A 254 2.43 -18.84 -10.47
N SER A 255 2.48 -19.05 -9.15
CA SER A 255 1.83 -20.16 -8.45
C SER A 255 0.35 -19.92 -8.14
N LYS A 256 -0.22 -18.77 -8.55
CA LYS A 256 -1.61 -18.35 -8.26
C LYS A 256 -1.95 -18.32 -6.76
N THR A 257 -0.97 -18.01 -5.92
CA THR A 257 -1.16 -17.82 -4.48
C THR A 257 -1.12 -16.34 -4.07
N LEU A 258 -0.94 -15.43 -5.05
CA LEU A 258 -0.97 -14.00 -4.83
C LEU A 258 -2.31 -13.59 -4.24
N ALA A 259 -2.27 -12.74 -3.23
CA ALA A 259 -3.45 -12.17 -2.60
C ALA A 259 -3.40 -10.64 -2.62
N ARG A 260 -4.54 -10.00 -2.36
CA ARG A 260 -4.62 -8.55 -2.23
C ARG A 260 -5.51 -8.17 -1.05
N ASN A 261 -5.02 -7.25 -0.23
CA ASN A 261 -5.78 -6.65 0.86
C ASN A 261 -5.79 -5.11 0.72
N PHE A 262 -6.17 -4.36 1.75
CA PHE A 262 -6.21 -2.90 1.69
C PHE A 262 -4.82 -2.25 1.56
N GLN A 263 -3.75 -2.96 1.93
CA GLN A 263 -2.36 -2.49 1.80
C GLN A 263 -1.81 -2.65 0.37
N GLY A 264 -2.42 -3.51 -0.44
CA GLY A 264 -1.96 -3.86 -1.78
C GLY A 264 -1.78 -5.37 -1.99
N TYR A 265 -0.87 -5.75 -2.90
CA TYR A 265 -0.57 -7.16 -3.17
C TYR A 265 0.30 -7.78 -2.09
N SER A 266 -0.03 -9.00 -1.71
CA SER A 266 0.64 -9.80 -0.69
C SER A 266 1.02 -11.18 -1.23
N VAL A 267 2.15 -11.69 -0.80
CA VAL A 267 2.66 -13.03 -1.21
C VAL A 267 1.88 -14.18 -0.59
N GLN A 268 1.11 -13.91 0.45
CA GLN A 268 0.27 -14.89 1.12
C GLN A 268 -1.05 -14.27 1.53
N LEU A 269 -2.13 -15.00 1.36
CA LEU A 269 -3.40 -14.65 1.95
C LEU A 269 -3.31 -14.94 3.45
N ALA A 270 -3.26 -13.90 4.26
CA ALA A 270 -3.57 -14.04 5.67
C ALA A 270 -5.09 -14.14 5.80
N GLU A 271 -5.59 -15.23 6.39
CA GLU A 271 -7.02 -15.41 6.65
C GLU A 271 -7.57 -14.25 7.49
N ASP A 272 -6.78 -13.83 8.48
CA ASP A 272 -7.10 -12.74 9.39
C ASP A 272 -6.06 -11.63 9.32
N MET A 273 -6.51 -10.39 9.45
CA MET A 273 -5.67 -9.22 9.55
C MET A 273 -6.19 -8.27 10.63
N ILE A 274 -5.32 -7.88 11.55
CA ILE A 274 -5.66 -6.89 12.57
C ILE A 274 -4.90 -5.60 12.28
N GLY A 275 -5.67 -4.51 12.16
CA GLY A 275 -5.12 -3.17 12.05
C GLY A 275 -5.13 -2.47 13.41
N PHE A 276 -3.99 -1.95 13.81
CA PHE A 276 -3.77 -1.16 15.02
C PHE A 276 -3.55 0.31 14.69
N GLY A 277 -4.02 1.17 15.55
CA GLY A 277 -3.84 2.61 15.43
C GLY A 277 -4.99 3.32 14.72
N LEU A 278 -4.83 4.63 14.63
CA LEU A 278 -5.81 5.53 14.03
C LEU A 278 -6.19 5.10 12.61
N THR A 279 -7.48 5.04 12.29
CA THR A 279 -8.03 4.66 10.97
C THR A 279 -7.72 3.25 10.47
N ALA A 280 -6.94 2.46 11.19
CA ALA A 280 -6.54 1.14 10.76
C ALA A 280 -7.74 0.27 10.39
N ILE A 281 -7.57 -0.55 9.35
CA ILE A 281 -8.58 -1.49 8.88
C ILE A 281 -8.13 -2.89 9.23
N GLY A 282 -9.07 -3.72 9.69
CA GLY A 282 -8.85 -5.13 9.93
C GLY A 282 -9.90 -6.00 9.25
N PHE A 283 -9.60 -7.28 9.17
CA PHE A 283 -10.48 -8.32 8.69
C PHE A 283 -10.28 -9.56 9.54
N LEU A 284 -11.32 -10.01 10.23
CA LEU A 284 -11.32 -11.22 11.03
C LEU A 284 -12.50 -12.10 10.59
N GLU A 285 -12.23 -13.36 10.28
CA GLU A 285 -13.23 -14.29 9.77
C GLU A 285 -13.96 -13.68 8.56
N ASN A 286 -15.24 -13.35 8.72
CA ASN A 286 -16.08 -12.76 7.67
C ASN A 286 -16.46 -11.31 8.00
N SER A 287 -15.64 -10.58 8.77
CA SER A 287 -15.97 -9.23 9.20
C SER A 287 -14.86 -8.25 8.92
N TYR A 288 -15.19 -7.15 8.25
CA TYR A 288 -14.33 -5.97 8.17
C TYR A 288 -14.61 -5.05 9.35
N PHE A 289 -13.56 -4.40 9.84
CA PHE A 289 -13.70 -3.33 10.84
C PHE A 289 -12.69 -2.21 10.58
N GLN A 290 -13.04 -1.01 11.03
CA GLN A 290 -12.17 0.16 10.92
C GLN A 290 -12.15 0.93 12.22
N ASN A 291 -10.94 1.31 12.64
CA ASN A 291 -10.72 2.14 13.80
C ASN A 291 -11.16 3.60 13.59
N ILE A 292 -11.34 4.29 14.71
CA ILE A 292 -11.69 5.71 14.79
C ILE A 292 -10.71 6.57 13.98
N LYS A 293 -11.21 7.64 13.34
CA LYS A 293 -10.44 8.51 12.46
C LYS A 293 -9.89 9.76 13.15
N GLU A 294 -10.56 10.24 14.20
CA GLU A 294 -10.16 11.41 14.97
C GLU A 294 -9.22 10.98 16.11
N LEU A 295 -8.06 11.62 16.18
CA LEU A 295 -7.00 11.24 17.11
C LEU A 295 -7.43 11.32 18.57
N GLU A 296 -8.07 12.40 18.97
CA GLU A 296 -8.51 12.62 20.36
C GLU A 296 -9.57 11.60 20.78
N THR A 297 -10.53 11.31 19.90
CA THR A 297 -11.57 10.29 20.14
C THR A 297 -10.95 8.89 20.25
N TYR A 298 -9.97 8.56 19.39
CA TYR A 298 -9.22 7.32 19.45
C TYR A 298 -8.53 7.16 20.82
N GLN A 299 -7.81 8.19 21.26
CA GLN A 299 -7.10 8.19 22.53
C GLN A 299 -8.05 8.05 23.73
N MET A 300 -9.14 8.82 23.74
CA MET A 300 -10.17 8.76 24.81
C MET A 300 -10.85 7.39 24.90
N THR A 301 -11.10 6.74 23.75
CA THR A 301 -11.72 5.42 23.71
C THR A 301 -10.81 4.37 24.35
N ILE A 302 -9.52 4.38 23.99
CA ILE A 302 -8.53 3.46 24.58
C ILE A 302 -8.29 3.76 26.05
N ALA A 303 -8.29 5.03 26.45
CA ALA A 303 -8.17 5.41 27.87
C ALA A 303 -9.27 4.83 28.75
N LYS A 304 -10.46 4.60 28.17
CA LYS A 304 -11.61 3.95 28.84
C LYS A 304 -11.52 2.41 28.81
N GLY A 305 -10.45 1.83 28.27
CA GLY A 305 -10.28 0.38 28.14
C GLY A 305 -11.12 -0.26 27.04
N GLN A 306 -11.62 0.55 26.09
CA GLN A 306 -12.44 0.10 24.95
C GLN A 306 -11.59 -0.06 23.70
N LEU A 307 -11.98 -0.97 22.80
CA LEU A 307 -11.36 -1.09 21.47
C LEU A 307 -11.82 0.10 20.60
N PRO A 308 -10.92 0.72 19.82
CA PRO A 308 -11.19 1.95 19.07
C PRO A 308 -11.92 1.70 17.74
N VAL A 309 -12.77 0.67 17.66
CA VAL A 309 -13.51 0.31 16.46
C VAL A 309 -14.67 1.28 16.26
N ALA A 310 -14.66 2.01 15.14
CA ALA A 310 -15.72 2.97 14.79
C ALA A 310 -16.85 2.33 13.99
N LYS A 311 -16.53 1.35 13.14
CA LYS A 311 -17.52 0.65 12.30
C LYS A 311 -17.01 -0.74 11.94
N GLY A 312 -17.97 -1.61 11.65
CA GLY A 312 -17.72 -2.96 11.15
C GLY A 312 -18.79 -3.34 10.13
N TYR A 313 -18.46 -4.36 9.35
CA TYR A 313 -19.38 -4.96 8.40
C TYR A 313 -19.18 -6.47 8.37
N VAL A 314 -20.25 -7.22 8.63
CA VAL A 314 -20.24 -8.69 8.56
C VAL A 314 -20.68 -9.10 7.16
N LEU A 315 -19.86 -9.86 6.47
CA LEU A 315 -20.13 -10.36 5.12
C LEU A 315 -21.19 -11.48 5.16
N ASN A 316 -22.14 -11.43 4.25
CA ASN A 316 -23.00 -12.55 3.94
C ASN A 316 -22.34 -13.47 2.87
N ASP A 317 -22.99 -14.59 2.51
CA ASP A 317 -22.43 -15.58 1.57
C ASP A 317 -22.20 -14.97 0.17
N GLU A 318 -23.06 -14.06 -0.28
CA GLU A 318 -22.88 -13.36 -1.56
C GLU A 318 -21.67 -12.41 -1.53
N ASP A 319 -21.48 -11.67 -0.44
CA ASP A 319 -20.35 -10.80 -0.25
C ASP A 319 -19.02 -11.59 -0.27
N ILE A 320 -19.01 -12.76 0.39
CA ILE A 320 -17.85 -13.66 0.42
C ILE A 320 -17.52 -14.13 -1.00
N LEU A 321 -18.55 -14.55 -1.76
CA LEU A 321 -18.38 -14.98 -3.15
C LEU A 321 -17.86 -13.86 -4.03
N ARG A 322 -18.47 -12.66 -3.98
CA ARG A 322 -18.07 -11.51 -4.78
C ARG A 322 -16.66 -11.03 -4.42
N ARG A 323 -16.32 -11.03 -3.14
CA ARG A 323 -14.95 -10.73 -2.67
C ARG A 323 -13.94 -11.73 -3.30
N TRP A 324 -14.25 -13.01 -3.31
CA TRP A 324 -13.39 -14.03 -3.92
C TRP A 324 -13.22 -13.79 -5.43
N ILE A 325 -14.31 -13.49 -6.16
CA ILE A 325 -14.29 -13.18 -7.59
C ILE A 325 -13.42 -11.95 -7.87
N ILE A 326 -13.66 -10.85 -7.16
CA ILE A 326 -12.89 -9.60 -7.30
C ILE A 326 -11.41 -9.86 -7.03
N GLN A 327 -11.09 -10.61 -5.99
CA GLN A 327 -9.72 -10.98 -5.65
C GLN A 327 -9.07 -11.85 -6.75
N SER A 328 -9.77 -12.81 -7.29
CA SER A 328 -9.30 -13.68 -8.38
C SER A 328 -8.99 -12.85 -9.63
N LEU A 329 -9.88 -11.94 -10.02
CA LEU A 329 -9.64 -11.03 -11.14
C LEU A 329 -8.44 -10.13 -10.89
N MET A 330 -8.36 -9.49 -9.72
CA MET A 330 -7.29 -8.56 -9.37
C MET A 330 -5.91 -9.22 -9.26
N CYS A 331 -5.83 -10.49 -8.85
CA CYS A 331 -4.58 -11.20 -8.62
C CYS A 331 -4.20 -12.15 -9.77
N HIS A 332 -5.19 -12.75 -10.46
CA HIS A 332 -4.97 -13.82 -11.43
C HIS A 332 -5.52 -13.53 -12.82
N PHE A 333 -6.31 -12.45 -12.98
CA PHE A 333 -6.89 -11.98 -14.24
C PHE A 333 -7.91 -12.96 -14.87
N GLU A 334 -8.41 -13.92 -14.11
CA GLU A 334 -9.37 -14.91 -14.59
C GLU A 334 -10.32 -15.37 -13.49
N ILE A 335 -11.51 -15.81 -13.90
CA ILE A 335 -12.50 -16.50 -13.05
C ILE A 335 -13.19 -17.61 -13.83
N ASP A 336 -13.83 -18.55 -13.12
CA ASP A 336 -14.68 -19.58 -13.70
C ASP A 336 -15.91 -18.95 -14.39
N LYS A 337 -16.25 -19.40 -15.59
CA LYS A 337 -17.37 -18.92 -16.41
C LYS A 337 -18.74 -19.06 -15.73
N LYS A 338 -18.91 -19.98 -14.79
CA LYS A 338 -20.17 -20.14 -14.03
C LYS A 338 -20.58 -18.86 -13.28
N TYR A 339 -19.63 -17.95 -13.02
CA TYR A 339 -19.90 -16.67 -12.33
C TYR A 339 -20.31 -15.54 -13.29
N LYS A 340 -20.40 -15.79 -14.60
CA LYS A 340 -20.76 -14.77 -15.62
C LYS A 340 -22.02 -13.98 -15.25
N ASN A 341 -23.04 -14.67 -14.77
CA ASN A 341 -24.36 -14.08 -14.52
C ASN A 341 -24.41 -13.17 -13.26
N LEU A 342 -23.31 -13.04 -12.52
CA LEU A 342 -23.24 -12.14 -11.35
C LEU A 342 -22.92 -10.68 -11.70
N ALA A 343 -22.59 -10.40 -12.97
CA ALA A 343 -22.32 -9.06 -13.48
C ALA A 343 -22.72 -8.94 -14.96
N ASP A 344 -22.99 -7.72 -15.43
CA ASP A 344 -23.13 -7.43 -16.86
C ASP A 344 -21.73 -7.29 -17.47
N LEU A 345 -21.29 -8.30 -18.20
CA LEU A 345 -19.96 -8.37 -18.80
C LEU A 345 -19.97 -8.06 -20.31
N GLU A 346 -21.15 -7.92 -20.91
CA GLU A 346 -21.26 -7.70 -22.35
C GLU A 346 -20.52 -6.44 -22.86
N PRO A 347 -20.59 -5.30 -22.18
CA PRO A 347 -19.80 -4.12 -22.57
C PRO A 347 -18.29 -4.37 -22.57
N LEU A 348 -17.80 -5.13 -21.57
CA LEU A 348 -16.37 -5.43 -21.44
C LEU A 348 -15.87 -6.40 -22.53
N ILE A 349 -16.73 -7.30 -23.00
CA ILE A 349 -16.45 -8.18 -24.16
C ILE A 349 -16.37 -7.36 -25.44
N GLN A 350 -17.35 -6.48 -25.68
CA GLN A 350 -17.39 -5.62 -26.85
C GLN A 350 -16.20 -4.66 -26.94
N GLU A 351 -15.72 -4.17 -25.79
CA GLU A 351 -14.52 -3.33 -25.69
C GLU A 351 -13.20 -4.14 -25.77
N GLY A 352 -13.29 -5.48 -25.85
CA GLY A 352 -12.12 -6.35 -25.93
C GLY A 352 -11.30 -6.42 -24.62
N LEU A 353 -11.90 -6.09 -23.48
CA LEU A 353 -11.22 -6.13 -22.19
C LEU A 353 -11.20 -7.55 -21.59
N ILE A 354 -12.20 -8.36 -21.90
CA ILE A 354 -12.29 -9.75 -21.47
C ILE A 354 -12.61 -10.67 -22.66
N GLU A 355 -12.22 -11.92 -22.53
CA GLU A 355 -12.57 -13.00 -23.44
C GLU A 355 -13.17 -14.17 -22.68
N GLU A 356 -14.11 -14.86 -23.31
CA GLU A 356 -14.69 -16.09 -22.78
C GLU A 356 -14.05 -17.31 -23.45
N THR A 357 -13.64 -18.26 -22.63
CA THR A 357 -13.25 -19.61 -23.08
C THR A 357 -14.37 -20.61 -22.79
N SER A 358 -14.11 -21.89 -22.95
CA SER A 358 -15.08 -22.99 -22.59
C SER A 358 -15.47 -22.93 -21.11
N ASP A 359 -14.55 -22.59 -20.24
CA ASP A 359 -14.64 -22.74 -18.78
C ASP A 359 -14.29 -21.50 -17.97
N GLN A 360 -13.69 -20.48 -18.59
CA GLN A 360 -13.20 -19.30 -17.89
C GLN A 360 -13.60 -17.99 -18.59
N ILE A 361 -13.57 -16.91 -17.80
CA ILE A 361 -13.56 -15.51 -18.26
C ILE A 361 -12.17 -14.98 -17.92
N LYS A 362 -11.46 -14.44 -18.91
CA LYS A 362 -10.09 -13.95 -18.79
C LYS A 362 -9.97 -12.50 -19.22
N ALA A 363 -9.19 -11.73 -18.49
CA ALA A 363 -8.78 -10.41 -18.95
C ALA A 363 -7.79 -10.54 -20.12
N THR A 364 -8.07 -9.87 -21.22
CA THR A 364 -7.14 -9.76 -22.35
C THR A 364 -5.87 -8.98 -21.95
N PRO A 365 -4.81 -8.92 -22.78
CA PRO A 365 -3.68 -8.04 -22.52
C PRO A 365 -4.08 -6.58 -22.29
N LEU A 366 -5.08 -6.07 -23.03
CA LEU A 366 -5.67 -4.74 -22.80
C LEU A 366 -6.44 -4.71 -21.48
N GLY A 367 -7.28 -5.70 -21.21
CA GLY A 367 -8.08 -5.79 -19.99
C GLY A 367 -7.24 -5.84 -18.71
N ARG A 368 -6.02 -6.38 -18.76
CA ARG A 368 -5.10 -6.36 -17.61
C ARG A 368 -4.70 -4.95 -17.19
N LEU A 369 -4.63 -3.99 -18.13
CA LEU A 369 -4.38 -2.58 -17.82
C LEU A 369 -5.58 -1.94 -17.12
N PHE A 370 -6.78 -2.48 -17.37
CA PHE A 370 -8.06 -2.00 -16.83
C PHE A 370 -8.71 -2.99 -15.86
N ILE A 371 -7.91 -3.88 -15.24
CA ILE A 371 -8.43 -4.96 -14.38
C ILE A 371 -9.34 -4.45 -13.26
N ARG A 372 -9.09 -3.24 -12.75
CA ARG A 372 -9.94 -2.61 -11.75
C ARG A 372 -11.36 -2.36 -12.26
N ILE A 373 -11.52 -1.98 -13.53
CA ILE A 373 -12.83 -1.77 -14.17
C ILE A 373 -13.56 -3.12 -14.26
N ILE A 374 -12.87 -4.16 -14.75
CA ILE A 374 -13.42 -5.51 -14.84
C ILE A 374 -13.86 -6.01 -13.46
N ALA A 375 -12.99 -5.91 -12.46
CA ALA A 375 -13.30 -6.37 -11.11
C ALA A 375 -14.45 -5.59 -10.46
N SER A 376 -14.57 -4.28 -10.75
CA SER A 376 -15.63 -3.43 -10.20
C SER A 376 -17.03 -3.81 -10.69
N SER A 377 -17.18 -4.50 -11.82
CA SER A 377 -18.47 -4.99 -12.30
C SER A 377 -19.10 -6.03 -11.36
N PHE A 378 -18.29 -6.68 -10.52
CA PHE A 378 -18.76 -7.63 -9.52
C PHE A 378 -19.00 -7.00 -8.14
N ASP A 379 -18.73 -5.70 -7.96
CA ASP A 379 -18.96 -4.99 -6.70
C ASP A 379 -20.41 -4.48 -6.60
N SER A 380 -21.24 -5.18 -5.82
CA SER A 380 -22.63 -4.83 -5.60
C SER A 380 -22.82 -3.55 -4.77
N TYR A 381 -21.77 -3.07 -4.11
CA TYR A 381 -21.79 -1.82 -3.32
C TYR A 381 -21.27 -0.61 -4.08
N LEU A 382 -20.81 -0.80 -5.31
CA LEU A 382 -20.33 0.29 -6.14
C LEU A 382 -21.50 1.20 -6.55
N THR A 383 -21.73 2.25 -5.78
CA THR A 383 -22.74 3.26 -6.09
C THR A 383 -22.22 4.25 -7.14
N LYS A 384 -23.14 4.90 -7.89
CA LYS A 384 -22.81 6.03 -8.75
C LYS A 384 -22.32 7.20 -7.88
N GLY A 385 -21.02 7.26 -7.62
CA GLY A 385 -20.38 8.28 -6.79
C GLY A 385 -19.24 8.99 -7.53
N GLN A 386 -18.62 9.97 -6.86
CA GLN A 386 -17.40 10.58 -7.35
C GLN A 386 -16.23 9.66 -7.00
N PHE A 387 -15.57 9.12 -8.01
CA PHE A 387 -14.35 8.33 -7.88
C PHE A 387 -13.17 9.04 -8.52
N SER A 388 -11.95 8.74 -8.07
CA SER A 388 -10.76 9.13 -8.81
C SER A 388 -10.77 8.44 -10.17
N LYS A 389 -10.42 9.16 -11.23
CA LYS A 389 -10.23 8.54 -12.55
C LYS A 389 -9.16 7.46 -12.45
N ALA A 390 -9.45 6.28 -13.00
CA ALA A 390 -8.53 5.13 -12.94
C ALA A 390 -7.26 5.38 -13.76
N VAL A 391 -7.42 6.11 -14.87
CA VAL A 391 -6.36 6.56 -15.78
C VAL A 391 -6.61 8.01 -16.14
#